data_2a94150df8e0f7a5104aa5025712d5fe
#
_entry.id   2a94150df8e0f7a5104aa5025712d5fe
#
_cell.length_a   1.000
_cell.length_b   1.000
_cell.length_c   1.000
_cell.angle_alpha   90.00
_cell.angle_beta   90.00
_cell.angle_gamma   90.00
#
_symmetry.space_group_name_H-M   'P 1'
#
loop_
_entity.id
_entity.type
_entity.pdbx_description
1 polymer ?
#
loop_
_entity_poly.entity_id
_entity_poly.type
_entity_poly.pdbx_seq_one_letter_code
_entity_poly.pdbx_strand_id
1 'polypeptide(L)'
;MPHEIERKFLVTGDFKRYSSSHEEIVQGYLSSIPARTVRVRIKGGQAYITIKGESNDSGVSRYEWEKEIPVPDARELLRLCEPGIIDKVRYYVICGKHTFEVDEFHGENEGLIVAEVELSEENESFEKPEWLGQEVTGDNRYYNASLIREPYSGWR
;
A
#
# COMPACT_ATOMS: atom_id res chain seq x y z
N MET A 1 -7.72 -17.27 10.74
CA MET A 1 -7.60 -16.73 9.38
C MET A 1 -6.70 -15.50 9.40
N PRO A 2 -5.80 -15.37 8.43
CA PRO A 2 -4.92 -14.20 8.40
C PRO A 2 -5.71 -12.91 8.12
N HIS A 3 -5.46 -11.89 8.90
CA HIS A 3 -6.06 -10.58 8.75
C HIS A 3 -4.98 -9.51 8.74
N GLU A 4 -5.22 -8.49 7.93
CA GLU A 4 -4.42 -7.28 7.92
C GLU A 4 -5.22 -6.19 8.64
N ILE A 5 -4.59 -5.52 9.60
CA ILE A 5 -5.17 -4.40 10.31
C ILE A 5 -4.22 -3.23 10.11
N GLU A 6 -4.66 -2.21 9.40
CA GLU A 6 -3.82 -1.06 9.10
C GLU A 6 -4.61 0.24 9.11
N ARG A 7 -3.92 1.34 9.37
CA ARG A 7 -4.48 2.68 9.26
C ARG A 7 -3.64 3.49 8.29
N LYS A 8 -4.29 4.35 7.57
CA LYS A 8 -3.73 5.05 6.41
C LYS A 8 -3.86 6.56 6.59
N PHE A 9 -2.79 7.29 6.26
CA PHE A 9 -2.73 8.73 6.47
C PHE A 9 -2.08 9.43 5.29
N LEU A 10 -2.45 10.67 5.07
CA LEU A 10 -1.70 11.56 4.19
C LEU A 10 -0.46 12.06 4.95
N VAL A 11 0.49 12.62 4.21
CA VAL A 11 1.76 13.08 4.75
C VAL A 11 1.89 14.58 4.52
N THR A 12 2.25 15.33 5.57
CA THR A 12 2.31 16.79 5.53
C THR A 12 3.70 17.37 5.68
N GLY A 13 4.70 16.55 6.02
CA GLY A 13 6.03 17.05 6.31
C GLY A 13 7.15 16.19 5.76
N ASP A 14 8.37 16.52 6.17
CA ASP A 14 9.56 15.80 5.73
C ASP A 14 9.74 14.52 6.54
N PHE A 15 9.35 13.41 5.94
CA PHE A 15 9.49 12.09 6.55
C PHE A 15 10.81 11.40 6.15
N LYS A 16 11.38 11.78 5.01
CA LYS A 16 12.53 11.05 4.43
C LYS A 16 13.75 11.04 5.34
N ARG A 17 14.00 12.14 6.04
CA ARG A 17 15.15 12.23 6.93
C ARG A 17 15.05 11.29 8.14
N TYR A 18 13.85 10.79 8.43
CA TYR A 18 13.62 9.84 9.53
C TYR A 18 13.56 8.39 9.05
N SER A 19 13.67 8.15 7.74
CA SER A 19 13.59 6.79 7.21
C SER A 19 14.83 6.00 7.52
N SER A 20 14.65 4.72 7.90
CA SER A 20 15.75 3.80 8.14
C SER A 20 16.19 3.11 6.84
N SER A 21 15.26 2.95 5.90
CA SER A 21 15.52 2.29 4.61
C SER A 21 14.39 2.61 3.65
N HIS A 22 14.59 2.25 2.39
CA HIS A 22 13.56 2.37 1.37
C HIS A 22 13.79 1.32 0.28
N GLU A 23 12.74 1.03 -0.50
CA GLU A 23 12.84 0.11 -1.63
C GLU A 23 11.81 0.43 -2.71
N GLU A 24 12.14 0.06 -3.93
CA GLU A 24 11.22 0.25 -5.06
C GLU A 24 10.21 -0.88 -5.09
N ILE A 25 8.97 -0.54 -5.42
CA ILE A 25 7.87 -1.48 -5.56
C ILE A 25 7.17 -1.23 -6.90
N VAL A 26 7.02 -2.31 -7.68
CA VAL A 26 6.24 -2.29 -8.92
C VAL A 26 5.17 -3.35 -8.77
N GLN A 27 3.91 -2.98 -8.98
CA GLN A 27 2.81 -3.92 -8.78
C GLN A 27 1.66 -3.67 -9.74
N GLY A 28 0.92 -4.74 -10.02
CA GLY A 28 -0.28 -4.70 -10.82
C GLY A 28 -1.35 -5.62 -10.22
N TYR A 29 -2.56 -5.55 -10.75
CA TYR A 29 -3.69 -6.31 -10.25
C TYR A 29 -4.28 -7.20 -11.33
N LEU A 30 -4.37 -8.50 -11.02
CA LEU A 30 -5.15 -9.44 -11.82
C LEU A 30 -6.64 -9.22 -11.56
N SER A 31 -6.98 -8.76 -10.37
CA SER A 31 -8.32 -8.30 -10.00
C SER A 31 -8.19 -7.11 -9.08
N SER A 32 -8.84 -5.99 -9.42
CA SER A 32 -8.87 -4.80 -8.59
C SER A 32 -10.21 -4.59 -7.90
N ILE A 33 -11.09 -5.60 -7.94
CA ILE A 33 -12.40 -5.55 -7.29
C ILE A 33 -12.20 -5.56 -5.77
N PRO A 34 -12.75 -4.59 -5.03
CA PRO A 34 -12.50 -4.50 -3.57
C PRO A 34 -12.82 -5.76 -2.78
N ALA A 35 -13.84 -6.51 -3.18
CA ALA A 35 -14.22 -7.74 -2.49
C ALA A 35 -13.19 -8.86 -2.65
N ARG A 36 -12.35 -8.79 -3.68
CA ARG A 36 -11.36 -9.82 -3.99
C ARG A 36 -10.24 -9.25 -4.86
N THR A 37 -9.31 -8.53 -4.27
CA THR A 37 -8.15 -8.04 -5.01
C THR A 37 -7.12 -9.15 -5.14
N VAL A 38 -6.47 -9.22 -6.30
CA VAL A 38 -5.36 -10.14 -6.55
C VAL A 38 -4.22 -9.31 -7.13
N ARG A 39 -3.17 -9.16 -6.34
CA ARG A 39 -2.03 -8.31 -6.67
C ARG A 39 -0.78 -9.13 -6.93
N VAL A 40 -0.04 -8.76 -7.96
CA VAL A 40 1.31 -9.28 -8.22
C VAL A 40 2.27 -8.13 -7.98
N ARG A 41 3.31 -8.37 -7.19
CA ARG A 41 4.25 -7.32 -6.77
C ARG A 41 5.68 -7.82 -6.90
N ILE A 42 6.55 -6.95 -7.42
CA ILE A 42 7.99 -7.13 -7.33
C ILE A 42 8.49 -6.05 -6.38
N LYS A 43 9.14 -6.48 -5.30
CA LYS A 43 9.61 -5.63 -4.22
C LYS A 43 11.06 -5.95 -3.96
N GLY A 44 11.97 -5.04 -4.38
CA GLY A 44 13.38 -5.34 -4.37
C GLY A 44 13.66 -6.54 -5.28
N GLY A 45 14.36 -7.53 -4.80
CA GLY A 45 14.68 -8.74 -5.56
C GLY A 45 13.71 -9.89 -5.37
N GLN A 46 12.54 -9.65 -4.75
CA GLN A 46 11.57 -10.69 -4.42
C GLN A 46 10.22 -10.35 -5.03
N ALA A 47 9.39 -11.37 -5.20
CA ALA A 47 8.05 -11.17 -5.78
C ALA A 47 7.01 -11.95 -4.98
N TYR A 48 5.78 -11.44 -5.02
CA TYR A 48 4.68 -11.98 -4.23
C TYR A 48 3.37 -11.89 -4.99
N ILE A 49 2.48 -12.85 -4.72
CA ILE A 49 1.08 -12.76 -5.07
C ILE A 49 0.29 -12.58 -3.79
N THR A 50 -0.60 -11.59 -3.75
CA THR A 50 -1.38 -11.24 -2.55
C THR A 50 -2.86 -11.20 -2.92
N ILE A 51 -3.68 -11.88 -2.11
CA ILE A 51 -5.13 -11.86 -2.27
C ILE A 51 -5.72 -11.22 -1.03
N LYS A 52 -6.55 -10.19 -1.24
CA LYS A 52 -7.23 -9.50 -0.13
C LYS A 52 -8.73 -9.54 -0.35
N GLY A 53 -9.46 -9.78 0.75
CA GLY A 53 -10.89 -9.70 0.76
C GLY A 53 -11.39 -8.28 1.01
N GLU A 54 -12.70 -8.14 1.18
CA GLU A 54 -13.31 -6.85 1.44
C GLU A 54 -12.96 -6.37 2.85
N SER A 55 -12.75 -5.04 2.99
CA SER A 55 -12.53 -4.43 4.30
C SER A 55 -13.80 -4.49 5.13
N ASN A 56 -13.65 -4.49 6.47
CA ASN A 56 -14.79 -4.29 7.36
C ASN A 56 -15.32 -2.85 7.23
N ASP A 57 -16.41 -2.51 7.93
CA ASP A 57 -17.09 -1.22 7.79
C ASP A 57 -16.17 -0.03 8.11
N SER A 58 -15.24 -0.18 9.05
CA SER A 58 -14.30 0.89 9.40
C SER A 58 -13.16 1.04 8.38
N GLY A 59 -12.96 0.05 7.52
CA GLY A 59 -11.84 0.00 6.58
C GLY A 59 -10.52 -0.40 7.21
N VAL A 60 -10.51 -0.72 8.52
CA VAL A 60 -9.29 -1.01 9.27
C VAL A 60 -8.81 -2.46 9.06
N SER A 61 -9.74 -3.40 8.95
CA SER A 61 -9.42 -4.84 8.89
C SER A 61 -9.95 -5.48 7.61
N ARG A 62 -9.14 -6.36 7.02
CA ARG A 62 -9.53 -7.16 5.85
C ARG A 62 -8.73 -8.45 5.81
N TYR A 63 -9.31 -9.50 5.19
CA TYR A 63 -8.61 -10.75 4.96
C TYR A 63 -7.42 -10.51 4.02
N GLU A 64 -6.27 -11.12 4.32
CA GLU A 64 -5.10 -11.08 3.46
C GLU A 64 -4.43 -12.44 3.44
N TRP A 65 -4.09 -12.92 2.24
CA TRP A 65 -3.27 -14.10 2.02
C TRP A 65 -2.17 -13.73 1.05
N GLU A 66 -0.93 -14.12 1.35
CA GLU A 66 0.22 -13.76 0.53
C GLU A 66 1.17 -14.93 0.40
N LYS A 67 1.76 -15.07 -0.79
CA LYS A 67 2.74 -16.11 -1.06
C LYS A 67 3.85 -15.56 -1.95
N GLU A 68 5.09 -15.90 -1.60
CA GLU A 68 6.24 -15.56 -2.44
C GLU A 68 6.23 -16.42 -3.70
N ILE A 69 6.57 -15.81 -4.85
CA ILE A 69 6.67 -16.48 -6.14
C ILE A 69 8.00 -16.09 -6.80
N PRO A 70 8.49 -16.90 -7.76
CA PRO A 70 9.70 -16.52 -8.49
C PRO A 70 9.51 -15.22 -9.28
N VAL A 71 10.54 -14.38 -9.30
CA VAL A 71 10.48 -13.11 -10.04
C VAL A 71 10.12 -13.30 -11.52
N PRO A 72 10.68 -14.29 -12.24
CA PRO A 72 10.25 -14.52 -13.63
C PRO A 72 8.75 -14.77 -13.79
N ASP A 73 8.15 -15.53 -12.84
CA ASP A 73 6.71 -15.77 -12.85
C ASP A 73 5.94 -14.47 -12.64
N ALA A 74 6.41 -13.63 -11.71
CA ALA A 74 5.78 -12.34 -11.45
C ALA A 74 5.79 -11.43 -12.68
N ARG A 75 6.89 -11.42 -13.43
CA ARG A 75 6.99 -10.65 -14.67
C ARG A 75 5.97 -11.09 -15.70
N GLU A 76 5.76 -12.40 -15.83
CA GLU A 76 4.75 -12.94 -16.74
C GLU A 76 3.34 -12.57 -16.29
N LEU A 77 3.08 -12.71 -14.98
CA LEU A 77 1.77 -12.38 -14.42
C LEU A 77 1.46 -10.89 -14.52
N LEU A 78 2.46 -10.01 -14.39
CA LEU A 78 2.26 -8.56 -14.55
C LEU A 78 1.74 -8.22 -15.95
N ARG A 79 2.09 -9.00 -16.98
CA ARG A 79 1.57 -8.78 -18.33
C ARG A 79 0.08 -9.09 -18.44
N LEU A 80 -0.44 -9.93 -17.55
CA LEU A 80 -1.86 -10.31 -17.53
C LEU A 80 -2.69 -9.40 -16.67
N CYS A 81 -2.06 -8.48 -15.95
CA CYS A 81 -2.75 -7.58 -15.03
C CYS A 81 -3.61 -6.57 -15.77
N GLU A 82 -4.60 -6.05 -15.06
CA GLU A 82 -5.42 -4.94 -15.54
C GLU A 82 -4.51 -3.76 -15.92
N PRO A 83 -4.92 -2.91 -16.87
CA PRO A 83 -4.14 -1.75 -17.25
C PRO A 83 -3.86 -0.84 -16.05
N GLY A 84 -2.65 -0.27 -16.03
CA GLY A 84 -2.20 0.58 -14.95
C GLY A 84 -1.33 -0.19 -13.96
N ILE A 85 -0.06 0.19 -13.92
CA ILE A 85 0.90 -0.40 -13.00
C ILE A 85 1.23 0.66 -11.96
N ILE A 86 1.26 0.26 -10.70
CA ILE A 86 1.69 1.14 -9.61
C ILE A 86 3.21 1.05 -9.53
N ASP A 87 3.84 2.22 -9.54
CA ASP A 87 5.28 2.37 -9.36
C ASP A 87 5.49 3.32 -8.19
N LYS A 88 6.16 2.88 -7.15
CA LYS A 88 6.35 3.68 -5.95
C LYS A 88 7.63 3.30 -5.23
N VAL A 89 8.09 4.20 -4.36
CA VAL A 89 9.19 3.94 -3.43
C VAL A 89 8.60 3.91 -2.04
N ARG A 90 8.83 2.84 -1.32
CA ARG A 90 8.38 2.68 0.06
C ARG A 90 9.51 3.01 1.01
N TYR A 91 9.26 3.97 1.88
CA TYR A 91 10.18 4.36 2.95
C TYR A 91 9.70 3.76 4.26
N TYR A 92 10.64 3.26 5.05
CA TYR A 92 10.33 2.68 6.36
C TYR A 92 10.76 3.66 7.43
N VAL A 93 9.82 4.11 8.26
CA VAL A 93 10.07 5.10 9.31
C VAL A 93 9.67 4.50 10.65
N ILE A 94 10.65 4.24 11.50
CA ILE A 94 10.39 3.69 12.84
C ILE A 94 9.92 4.82 13.73
N CYS A 95 8.79 4.62 14.40
CA CYS A 95 8.22 5.59 15.33
C CYS A 95 7.69 4.84 16.56
N GLY A 96 8.43 4.88 17.66
CA GLY A 96 8.09 4.10 18.84
C GLY A 96 8.17 2.61 18.56
N LYS A 97 7.10 1.90 18.83
CA LYS A 97 7.01 0.45 18.64
C LYS A 97 6.57 0.06 17.24
N HIS A 98 6.22 1.03 16.41
CA HIS A 98 5.66 0.78 15.08
C HIS A 98 6.59 1.26 13.99
N THR A 99 6.45 0.65 12.82
CA THR A 99 7.13 1.10 11.61
C THR A 99 6.08 1.58 10.63
N PHE A 100 6.17 2.87 10.25
CA PHE A 100 5.31 3.41 9.20
C PHE A 100 5.90 3.04 7.85
N GLU A 101 5.04 2.62 6.94
CA GLU A 101 5.39 2.43 5.54
C GLU A 101 4.87 3.63 4.78
N VAL A 102 5.79 4.45 4.26
CA VAL A 102 5.43 5.68 3.57
C VAL A 102 5.72 5.50 2.09
N ASP A 103 4.66 5.47 1.29
CA ASP A 103 4.74 5.27 -0.15
C ASP A 103 4.73 6.59 -0.88
N GLU A 104 5.82 6.86 -1.59
CA GLU A 104 5.91 7.99 -2.50
C GLU A 104 5.64 7.47 -3.90
N PHE A 105 4.54 7.88 -4.49
CA PHE A 105 4.11 7.39 -5.79
C PHE A 105 4.76 8.14 -6.95
N HIS A 106 4.96 7.42 -8.04
CA HIS A 106 5.53 7.95 -9.28
C HIS A 106 4.57 7.72 -10.45
N GLY A 107 4.96 8.18 -11.64
CA GLY A 107 4.13 8.03 -12.83
C GLY A 107 2.83 8.82 -12.73
N GLU A 108 1.71 8.18 -13.04
CA GLU A 108 0.40 8.83 -13.01
C GLU A 108 -0.08 9.22 -11.62
N ASN A 109 0.58 8.73 -10.58
CA ASN A 109 0.24 9.05 -9.19
C ASN A 109 1.27 9.98 -8.55
N GLU A 110 2.11 10.61 -9.36
CA GLU A 110 3.13 11.54 -8.90
C GLU A 110 2.53 12.64 -8.01
N GLY A 111 3.16 12.91 -6.88
CA GLY A 111 2.70 13.90 -5.92
C GLY A 111 1.90 13.32 -4.77
N LEU A 112 1.44 12.07 -4.89
CA LEU A 112 0.72 11.41 -3.80
C LEU A 112 1.71 10.72 -2.87
N ILE A 113 1.56 10.94 -1.58
CA ILE A 113 2.36 10.30 -0.54
C ILE A 113 1.40 9.81 0.53
N VAL A 114 1.44 8.51 0.81
CA VAL A 114 0.52 7.86 1.75
C VAL A 114 1.32 7.05 2.76
N ALA A 115 1.00 7.23 4.04
CA ALA A 115 1.64 6.47 5.12
C ALA A 115 0.66 5.45 5.68
N GLU A 116 1.18 4.26 5.96
CA GLU A 116 0.40 3.20 6.58
C GLU A 116 1.10 2.71 7.84
N VAL A 117 0.31 2.33 8.84
CA VAL A 117 0.82 1.67 10.04
C VAL A 117 -0.01 0.42 10.27
N GLU A 118 0.67 -0.72 10.43
CA GLU A 118 0.02 -2.00 10.70
C GLU A 118 -0.10 -2.20 12.21
N LEU A 119 -1.26 -2.65 12.63
CA LEU A 119 -1.59 -2.83 14.04
C LEU A 119 -1.95 -4.28 14.30
N SER A 120 -1.82 -4.72 15.56
CA SER A 120 -2.22 -6.07 15.96
C SER A 120 -3.71 -6.14 16.28
N GLU A 121 -4.34 -5.01 16.61
CA GLU A 121 -5.79 -4.92 16.83
C GLU A 121 -6.29 -3.53 16.44
N GLU A 122 -7.60 -3.41 16.17
CA GLU A 122 -8.17 -2.20 15.58
C GLU A 122 -8.03 -0.95 16.44
N ASN A 123 -8.04 -1.08 17.76
CA ASN A 123 -7.95 0.06 18.68
C ASN A 123 -6.57 0.22 19.32
N GLU A 124 -5.55 -0.40 18.75
CA GLU A 124 -4.19 -0.28 19.25
C GLU A 124 -3.69 1.17 19.15
N SER A 125 -3.04 1.67 20.21
CA SER A 125 -2.45 3.00 20.23
C SER A 125 -1.11 3.02 19.53
N PHE A 126 -0.79 4.13 18.88
CA PHE A 126 0.51 4.34 18.25
C PHE A 126 0.88 5.83 18.30
N GLU A 127 2.17 6.12 18.24
CA GLU A 127 2.65 7.49 18.18
C GLU A 127 2.38 8.09 16.82
N LYS A 128 1.97 9.36 16.78
CA LYS A 128 1.72 10.08 15.53
C LYS A 128 2.86 11.09 15.31
N PRO A 129 3.77 10.82 14.36
CA PRO A 129 4.87 11.75 14.07
C PRO A 129 4.36 13.05 13.45
N GLU A 130 5.16 14.11 13.53
CA GLU A 130 4.78 15.45 13.06
C GLU A 130 4.44 15.50 11.58
N TRP A 131 5.07 14.65 10.77
CA TRP A 131 4.83 14.62 9.32
C TRP A 131 3.56 13.86 8.95
N LEU A 132 2.89 13.21 9.89
CA LEU A 132 1.66 12.48 9.64
C LEU A 132 0.50 13.47 9.54
N GLY A 133 -0.28 13.34 8.47
CA GLY A 133 -1.41 14.23 8.19
C GLY A 133 -2.75 13.58 8.46
N GLN A 134 -3.73 13.97 7.66
CA GLN A 134 -5.12 13.52 7.82
C GLN A 134 -5.22 12.00 7.62
N GLU A 135 -6.00 11.34 8.48
CA GLU A 135 -6.31 9.93 8.32
C GLU A 135 -7.30 9.74 7.18
N VAL A 136 -6.99 8.77 6.30
CA VAL A 136 -7.83 8.41 5.15
C VAL A 136 -8.17 6.92 5.13
N THR A 137 -8.06 6.28 6.28
CA THR A 137 -8.41 4.86 6.43
C THR A 137 -9.84 4.62 5.92
N GLY A 138 -9.99 3.62 5.06
CA GLY A 138 -11.30 3.27 4.51
C GLY A 138 -11.74 4.12 3.31
N ASP A 139 -10.98 5.14 2.95
CA ASP A 139 -11.28 5.93 1.74
C ASP A 139 -10.72 5.18 0.54
N ASN A 140 -11.61 4.64 -0.27
CA ASN A 140 -11.26 3.78 -1.39
C ASN A 140 -10.36 4.43 -2.43
N ARG A 141 -10.38 5.77 -2.54
CA ARG A 141 -9.54 6.47 -3.53
C ARG A 141 -8.06 6.20 -3.31
N TYR A 142 -7.66 5.96 -2.07
CA TYR A 142 -6.25 5.77 -1.70
C TYR A 142 -5.78 4.32 -1.76
N TYR A 143 -6.66 3.38 -2.11
CA TYR A 143 -6.24 2.00 -2.31
C TYR A 143 -5.46 1.89 -3.62
N ASN A 144 -4.36 1.15 -3.58
CA ASN A 144 -3.55 0.96 -4.79
C ASN A 144 -4.37 0.39 -5.94
N ALA A 145 -5.28 -0.54 -5.65
CA ALA A 145 -6.17 -1.12 -6.66
C ALA A 145 -7.08 -0.08 -7.32
N SER A 146 -7.46 0.95 -6.59
CA SER A 146 -8.29 2.03 -7.14
C SER A 146 -7.44 3.02 -7.94
N LEU A 147 -6.20 3.24 -7.54
CA LEU A 147 -5.29 4.17 -8.21
C LEU A 147 -4.96 3.74 -9.64
N ILE A 148 -5.04 2.46 -9.96
CA ILE A 148 -4.80 2.00 -11.33
C ILE A 148 -5.93 2.41 -12.27
N ARG A 149 -7.14 2.62 -11.76
CA ARG A 149 -8.32 3.05 -12.55
C ARG A 149 -8.51 4.55 -12.52
N GLU A 150 -8.27 5.17 -11.38
CA GLU A 150 -8.46 6.61 -11.17
C GLU A 150 -7.18 7.20 -10.58
N PRO A 151 -6.15 7.39 -11.43
CA PRO A 151 -4.86 7.89 -10.95
C PRO A 151 -4.97 9.27 -10.29
N TYR A 152 -4.08 9.52 -9.35
CA TYR A 152 -4.03 10.77 -8.60
C TYR A 152 -3.95 12.01 -9.49
N SER A 153 -3.27 11.90 -10.63
CA SER A 153 -3.13 13.01 -11.57
C SER A 153 -4.47 13.51 -12.12
N GLY A 154 -5.51 12.67 -12.09
CA GLY A 154 -6.85 13.04 -12.53
C GLY A 154 -7.77 13.53 -11.43
N TRP A 155 -7.31 13.62 -10.21
CA TRP A 155 -8.13 14.05 -9.08
C TRP A 155 -8.30 15.58 -9.08
N ARG A 156 -9.43 16.00 -8.50
CA ARG A 156 -9.75 17.42 -8.37
C ARG A 156 -10.09 17.79 -6.92
#